data_445521b0d459bfa6f0540717fe8e39d4
#
_entry.id   445521b0d459bfa6f0540717fe8e39d4
#
_cell.length_a   1.000
_cell.length_b   1.000
_cell.length_c   1.000
_cell.angle_alpha   90.00
_cell.angle_beta   90.00
_cell.angle_gamma   90.00
#
_symmetry.space_group_name_H-M   'P 1'
#
loop_
_entity.id
_entity.type
_entity.pdbx_description
1 polymer ?
#
loop_
_entity_poly.entity_id
_entity_poly.type
_entity_poly.pdbx_seq_one_letter_code
_entity_poly.pdbx_strand_id
1 'polypeptide(L)'
;PKEFALSWHEKYKQTFLGMSIEFDNYGHTDDEVNTLLTREIVRTLDASNHIYDKDILVAWDPVEDQPLPDRYVEGVCPHCGANARGDECDDGCQRHLEPGEILNPKSIITGNEAEYRSKSHKFFRISDFQDYLQEFINRLEGTTNAKNQPREWIEGSLLDWCITRNIDWGISYPGEEETDLVLYVWVDAVVEYISSTKQYSDRVGSDLFDWESAWKKNGEIIHVIGRDIIQHHAVFWPAMLHGSGYTEPRAIMATGFVNL
;
A
#
# COMPACT_ATOMS: atom_id res chain seq x y z
N PRO A 1 1.16 0.95 -20.01
CA PRO A 1 1.82 0.69 -18.72
C PRO A 1 2.02 -0.79 -18.45
N LYS A 2 0.97 -1.63 -18.63
CA LYS A 2 0.99 -3.07 -18.35
C LYS A 2 2.10 -3.84 -19.06
N GLU A 3 2.19 -3.72 -20.40
CA GLU A 3 3.25 -4.38 -21.19
C GLU A 3 4.67 -3.96 -20.74
N PHE A 4 4.83 -2.68 -20.40
CA PHE A 4 6.08 -2.16 -19.88
C PHE A 4 6.42 -2.81 -18.53
N ALA A 5 5.49 -2.85 -17.59
CA ALA A 5 5.68 -3.49 -16.29
C ALA A 5 6.05 -4.98 -16.42
N LEU A 6 5.32 -5.73 -17.24
CA LEU A 6 5.59 -7.16 -17.50
C LEU A 6 6.98 -7.37 -18.13
N SER A 7 7.43 -6.49 -19.05
CA SER A 7 8.77 -6.58 -19.62
C SER A 7 9.88 -6.40 -18.59
N TRP A 8 9.65 -5.54 -17.59
CA TRP A 8 10.59 -5.34 -16.49
C TRP A 8 10.54 -6.45 -15.46
N HIS A 9 9.37 -7.04 -15.21
CA HIS A 9 9.23 -8.22 -14.35
C HIS A 9 10.19 -9.35 -14.78
N GLU A 10 10.20 -9.70 -16.08
CA GLU A 10 11.11 -10.71 -16.61
C GLU A 10 12.59 -10.31 -16.51
N LYS A 11 12.92 -9.03 -16.74
CA LYS A 11 14.28 -8.54 -16.57
C LYS A 11 14.77 -8.64 -15.13
N TYR A 12 13.93 -8.27 -14.16
CA TYR A 12 14.27 -8.39 -12.74
C TYR A 12 14.47 -9.85 -12.34
N LYS A 13 13.58 -10.75 -12.77
CA LYS A 13 13.73 -12.19 -12.53
C LYS A 13 15.07 -12.71 -13.04
N GLN A 14 15.47 -12.35 -14.26
CA GLN A 14 16.77 -12.74 -14.82
C GLN A 14 17.94 -12.10 -14.06
N THR A 15 17.80 -10.87 -13.59
CA THR A 15 18.83 -10.20 -12.78
C THR A 15 19.03 -10.92 -11.46
N PHE A 16 17.95 -11.29 -10.77
CA PHE A 16 18.05 -12.05 -9.53
C PHE A 16 18.71 -13.42 -9.73
N LEU A 17 18.34 -14.15 -10.78
CA LEU A 17 18.99 -15.41 -11.14
C LEU A 17 20.49 -15.22 -11.40
N GLY A 18 20.88 -14.14 -12.08
CA GLY A 18 22.29 -13.79 -12.31
C GLY A 18 23.06 -13.48 -11.02
N MET A 19 22.37 -13.11 -9.96
CA MET A 19 22.91 -12.88 -8.61
C MET A 19 22.81 -14.14 -7.71
N SER A 20 22.43 -15.28 -8.26
CA SER A 20 22.16 -16.54 -7.52
C SER A 20 21.07 -16.40 -6.46
N ILE A 21 20.08 -15.54 -6.73
CA ILE A 21 18.88 -15.40 -5.90
C ILE A 21 17.74 -16.12 -6.62
N GLU A 22 17.20 -17.15 -5.98
CA GLU A 22 16.10 -17.95 -6.49
C GLU A 22 14.86 -17.74 -5.63
N PHE A 23 13.70 -17.73 -6.27
CA PHE A 23 12.41 -17.62 -5.62
C PHE A 23 11.58 -18.86 -5.91
N ASP A 24 10.89 -19.37 -4.90
CA ASP A 24 9.91 -20.44 -5.09
C ASP A 24 8.74 -19.97 -5.97
N ASN A 25 8.35 -18.72 -5.83
CA ASN A 25 7.46 -18.04 -6.76
C ASN A 25 7.87 -16.58 -6.92
N TYR A 26 7.84 -16.07 -8.15
CA TYR A 26 8.11 -14.67 -8.47
C TYR A 26 6.90 -14.12 -9.23
N GLY A 27 5.92 -13.62 -8.47
CA GLY A 27 4.65 -13.09 -8.97
C GLY A 27 4.71 -11.60 -9.30
N HIS A 28 3.56 -11.03 -9.59
CA HIS A 28 3.34 -9.59 -9.77
C HIS A 28 1.90 -9.22 -9.43
N THR A 29 1.66 -8.00 -9.00
CA THR A 29 0.35 -7.54 -8.50
C THR A 29 -0.74 -7.49 -9.57
N ASP A 30 -0.38 -7.42 -10.85
CA ASP A 30 -1.33 -7.36 -11.98
C ASP A 30 -1.70 -8.77 -12.48
N ASP A 31 -1.91 -9.73 -11.58
CA ASP A 31 -2.42 -11.04 -11.92
C ASP A 31 -3.82 -11.29 -11.32
N GLU A 32 -4.48 -12.33 -11.85
CA GLU A 32 -5.84 -12.66 -11.47
C GLU A 32 -5.93 -13.12 -10.00
N VAL A 33 -4.95 -13.88 -9.52
CA VAL A 33 -4.94 -14.39 -8.13
C VAL A 33 -4.83 -13.24 -7.15
N ASN A 34 -3.92 -12.29 -7.41
CA ASN A 34 -3.79 -11.09 -6.58
C ASN A 34 -5.06 -10.23 -6.62
N THR A 35 -5.62 -10.02 -7.80
CA THR A 35 -6.88 -9.29 -7.98
C THR A 35 -8.03 -9.89 -7.16
N LEU A 36 -8.21 -11.20 -7.22
CA LEU A 36 -9.29 -11.89 -6.51
C LEU A 36 -9.11 -11.83 -5.00
N LEU A 37 -7.91 -12.11 -4.49
CA LEU A 37 -7.59 -12.06 -3.05
C LEU A 37 -7.70 -10.65 -2.48
N THR A 38 -7.18 -9.65 -3.20
CA THR A 38 -7.31 -8.25 -2.81
C THR A 38 -8.77 -7.84 -2.68
N ARG A 39 -9.59 -8.17 -3.67
CA ARG A 39 -11.03 -7.87 -3.62
C ARG A 39 -11.77 -8.63 -2.51
N GLU A 40 -11.37 -9.87 -2.20
CA GLU A 40 -11.92 -10.64 -1.08
C GLU A 40 -11.61 -9.96 0.25
N ILE A 41 -10.35 -9.59 0.49
CA ILE A 41 -9.91 -8.91 1.71
C ILE A 41 -10.64 -7.57 1.87
N VAL A 42 -10.68 -6.75 0.83
CA VAL A 42 -11.37 -5.45 0.87
C VAL A 42 -12.86 -5.62 1.15
N ARG A 43 -13.55 -6.58 0.52
CA ARG A 43 -14.97 -6.88 0.84
C ARG A 43 -15.18 -7.31 2.29
N THR A 44 -14.26 -8.09 2.83
CA THR A 44 -14.35 -8.53 4.23
C THR A 44 -14.22 -7.35 5.19
N LEU A 45 -13.28 -6.44 4.92
CA LEU A 45 -13.10 -5.22 5.71
C LEU A 45 -14.31 -4.28 5.59
N ASP A 46 -14.88 -4.15 4.40
CA ASP A 46 -16.06 -3.32 4.15
C ASP A 46 -17.31 -3.89 4.86
N ALA A 47 -17.56 -5.18 4.73
CA ALA A 47 -18.64 -5.88 5.41
C ALA A 47 -18.55 -5.81 6.95
N SER A 48 -17.35 -5.61 7.48
CA SER A 48 -17.06 -5.42 8.91
C SER A 48 -17.10 -3.94 9.33
N ASN A 49 -17.53 -3.03 8.47
CA ASN A 49 -17.58 -1.58 8.67
C ASN A 49 -16.21 -0.91 8.94
N HIS A 50 -15.13 -1.53 8.51
CA HIS A 50 -13.79 -0.93 8.58
C HIS A 50 -13.47 -0.05 7.37
N ILE A 51 -14.39 0.09 6.42
CA ILE A 51 -14.26 0.97 5.26
C ILE A 51 -15.45 1.95 5.25
N TYR A 52 -15.19 3.20 4.89
CA TYR A 52 -16.21 4.24 4.82
C TYR A 52 -15.88 5.26 3.73
N ASP A 53 -16.90 6.00 3.31
CA ASP A 53 -16.76 7.07 2.34
C ASP A 53 -16.37 8.38 3.03
N LYS A 54 -15.43 9.12 2.40
CA LYS A 54 -15.05 10.47 2.82
C LYS A 54 -14.73 11.30 1.59
N ASP A 55 -15.28 12.51 1.56
CA ASP A 55 -14.94 13.48 0.53
C ASP A 55 -13.55 14.07 0.82
N ILE A 56 -12.70 14.05 -0.20
CA ILE A 56 -11.37 14.65 -0.18
C ILE A 56 -11.17 15.58 -1.37
N LEU A 57 -10.17 16.42 -1.27
CA LEU A 57 -9.76 17.30 -2.37
C LEU A 57 -8.74 16.58 -3.25
N VAL A 58 -9.10 16.30 -4.48
CA VAL A 58 -8.24 15.68 -5.49
C VAL A 58 -7.72 16.77 -6.44
N ALA A 59 -6.42 16.75 -6.70
CA ALA A 59 -5.83 17.64 -7.69
C ALA A 59 -6.31 17.27 -9.10
N TRP A 60 -6.64 18.28 -9.89
CA TRP A 60 -7.22 18.14 -11.22
C TRP A 60 -6.54 19.09 -12.20
N ASP A 61 -6.16 18.58 -13.37
CA ASP A 61 -5.74 19.43 -14.48
C ASP A 61 -6.98 19.91 -15.24
N PRO A 62 -7.35 21.20 -15.14
CA PRO A 62 -8.57 21.69 -15.77
C PRO A 62 -8.45 21.86 -17.29
N VAL A 63 -7.22 21.82 -17.84
CA VAL A 63 -6.98 21.95 -19.29
C VAL A 63 -7.15 20.59 -19.96
N GLU A 64 -6.59 19.54 -19.36
CA GLU A 64 -6.70 18.15 -19.86
C GLU A 64 -7.96 17.45 -19.35
N ASP A 65 -8.70 18.11 -18.44
CA ASP A 65 -9.91 17.59 -17.76
C ASP A 65 -9.73 16.19 -17.14
N GLN A 66 -8.64 16.01 -16.40
CA GLN A 66 -8.30 14.72 -15.78
C GLN A 66 -7.76 14.88 -14.36
N PRO A 67 -7.95 13.86 -13.47
CA PRO A 67 -7.33 13.82 -12.17
C PRO A 67 -5.82 13.67 -12.29
N LEU A 68 -5.10 14.27 -11.34
CA LEU A 68 -3.66 14.15 -11.25
C LEU A 68 -3.31 13.14 -10.13
N PRO A 69 -2.64 12.03 -10.45
CA PRO A 69 -2.06 11.16 -9.43
C PRO A 69 -1.11 11.93 -8.52
N ASP A 70 -1.03 11.53 -7.25
CA ASP A 70 -0.29 12.25 -6.21
C ASP A 70 1.12 12.68 -6.66
N ARG A 71 1.90 11.78 -7.24
CA ARG A 71 3.28 12.06 -7.70
C ARG A 71 3.39 12.98 -8.92
N TYR A 72 2.26 13.34 -9.53
CA TYR A 72 2.22 14.28 -10.67
C TYR A 72 1.76 15.68 -10.29
N VAL A 73 1.65 15.94 -8.98
CA VAL A 73 1.34 17.27 -8.43
C VAL A 73 2.57 17.80 -7.72
N GLU A 74 2.96 19.04 -8.04
CA GLU A 74 3.97 19.77 -7.30
C GLU A 74 3.44 21.13 -6.86
N GLY A 75 4.05 21.71 -5.85
CA GLY A 75 3.70 23.02 -5.34
C GLY A 75 4.42 23.34 -4.05
N VAL A 76 3.82 24.14 -3.18
CA VAL A 76 4.45 24.63 -1.96
C VAL A 76 3.91 23.88 -0.75
N CYS A 77 4.79 23.36 0.09
CA CYS A 77 4.44 22.74 1.37
C CYS A 77 3.82 23.78 2.31
N PRO A 78 2.62 23.57 2.87
CA PRO A 78 1.97 24.50 3.79
C PRO A 78 2.70 24.63 5.14
N HIS A 79 3.53 23.63 5.49
CA HIS A 79 4.19 23.59 6.81
C HIS A 79 5.56 24.31 6.82
N CYS A 80 6.33 24.24 5.74
CA CYS A 80 7.69 24.79 5.73
C CYS A 80 8.00 25.70 4.54
N GLY A 81 7.13 25.82 3.56
CA GLY A 81 7.31 26.66 2.39
C GLY A 81 8.28 26.10 1.33
N ALA A 82 8.84 24.90 1.54
CA ALA A 82 9.67 24.24 0.54
C ALA A 82 8.82 23.69 -0.61
N ASN A 83 9.45 23.32 -1.71
CA ASN A 83 8.78 22.59 -2.76
C ASN A 83 8.33 21.21 -2.22
N ALA A 84 7.07 20.84 -2.51
CA ALA A 84 6.49 19.58 -2.14
C ALA A 84 5.91 18.89 -3.36
N ARG A 85 5.91 17.56 -3.34
CA ARG A 85 5.47 16.75 -4.46
C ARG A 85 4.60 15.60 -3.99
N GLY A 86 3.39 15.56 -4.51
CA GLY A 86 2.44 14.52 -4.15
C GLY A 86 1.98 14.63 -2.71
N ASP A 87 2.12 13.55 -1.99
CA ASP A 87 1.74 13.37 -0.60
C ASP A 87 2.91 13.53 0.39
N GLU A 88 4.07 14.05 -0.07
CA GLU A 88 5.27 14.21 0.74
C GLU A 88 5.99 15.53 0.49
N CYS A 89 6.62 16.07 1.53
CA CYS A 89 7.52 17.20 1.46
C CYS A 89 8.98 16.74 1.45
N ASP A 90 9.45 16.17 0.32
CA ASP A 90 10.79 15.59 0.20
C ASP A 90 11.90 16.63 0.39
N ASP A 91 11.71 17.83 -0.15
CA ASP A 91 12.74 18.89 -0.17
C ASP A 91 12.79 19.72 1.11
N GLY A 92 11.90 19.46 2.09
CA GLY A 92 11.79 20.28 3.30
C GLY A 92 11.60 19.49 4.59
N CYS A 93 10.42 19.58 5.19
CA CYS A 93 10.15 19.05 6.52
C CYS A 93 9.87 17.54 6.58
N GLN A 94 9.85 16.85 5.46
CA GLN A 94 9.59 15.41 5.33
C GLN A 94 8.25 14.94 5.93
N ARG A 95 7.28 15.84 5.99
CA ARG A 95 5.93 15.52 6.46
C ARG A 95 5.12 14.92 5.33
N HIS A 96 4.29 13.93 5.69
CA HIS A 96 3.19 13.51 4.85
C HIS A 96 2.18 14.66 4.72
N LEU A 97 1.64 14.83 3.52
CA LEU A 97 0.65 15.84 3.18
C LEU A 97 -0.67 15.16 2.84
N GLU A 98 -1.73 15.66 3.44
CA GLU A 98 -3.07 15.19 3.11
C GLU A 98 -3.48 15.66 1.70
N PRO A 99 -4.39 14.95 1.03
CA PRO A 99 -4.91 15.38 -0.26
C PRO A 99 -5.49 16.80 -0.20
N GLY A 100 -5.01 17.68 -1.08
CA GLY A 100 -5.45 19.07 -1.13
C GLY A 100 -4.61 20.05 -0.31
N GLU A 101 -3.59 19.61 0.40
CA GLU A 101 -2.77 20.51 1.24
C GLU A 101 -1.68 21.26 0.47
N ILE A 102 -1.21 20.75 -0.67
CA ILE A 102 -0.20 21.45 -1.48
C ILE A 102 -0.75 22.80 -1.95
N LEU A 103 -0.02 23.87 -1.64
CA LEU A 103 -0.38 25.21 -2.07
C LEU A 103 0.12 25.46 -3.50
N ASN A 104 -0.69 26.17 -4.30
CA ASN A 104 -0.39 26.49 -5.70
C ASN A 104 -0.04 25.22 -6.52
N PRO A 105 -0.92 24.19 -6.52
CA PRO A 105 -0.62 22.94 -7.17
C PRO A 105 -0.48 23.10 -8.69
N LYS A 106 0.47 22.34 -9.26
CA LYS A 106 0.71 22.27 -10.71
C LYS A 106 0.89 20.83 -11.14
N SER A 107 0.49 20.55 -12.38
CA SER A 107 0.79 19.27 -13.02
C SER A 107 2.26 19.23 -13.46
N ILE A 108 2.99 18.23 -13.04
CA ILE A 108 4.39 18.02 -13.48
C ILE A 108 4.44 17.56 -14.95
N ILE A 109 3.36 16.92 -15.44
CA ILE A 109 3.31 16.40 -16.80
C ILE A 109 3.11 17.53 -17.81
N THR A 110 2.13 18.40 -17.54
CA THR A 110 1.70 19.44 -18.48
C THR A 110 2.24 20.84 -18.13
N GLY A 111 2.64 21.06 -16.88
CA GLY A 111 2.99 22.38 -16.35
C GLY A 111 1.77 23.29 -16.07
N ASN A 112 0.56 22.80 -16.30
CA ASN A 112 -0.66 23.54 -16.04
C ASN A 112 -0.87 23.78 -14.55
N GLU A 113 -1.51 24.91 -14.20
CA GLU A 113 -2.03 25.10 -12.84
C GLU A 113 -3.13 24.07 -12.60
N ALA A 114 -3.05 23.40 -11.45
CA ALA A 114 -4.05 22.43 -11.03
C ALA A 114 -5.07 23.09 -10.10
N GLU A 115 -6.28 22.57 -10.09
CA GLU A 115 -7.32 22.95 -9.13
C GLU A 115 -7.68 21.75 -8.25
N TYR A 116 -8.32 22.02 -7.10
CA TYR A 116 -8.83 20.96 -6.26
C TYR A 116 -10.31 20.76 -6.47
N ARG A 117 -10.72 19.51 -6.73
CA ARG A 117 -12.13 19.09 -6.82
C ARG A 117 -12.45 18.10 -5.70
N SER A 118 -13.62 18.28 -5.07
CA SER A 118 -14.11 17.31 -4.09
C SER A 118 -14.52 16.02 -4.78
N LYS A 119 -14.01 14.89 -4.28
CA LYS A 119 -14.33 13.54 -4.75
C LYS A 119 -14.52 12.63 -3.54
N SER A 120 -15.50 11.74 -3.61
CA SER A 120 -15.70 10.73 -2.58
C SER A 120 -14.73 9.57 -2.80
N HIS A 121 -14.00 9.21 -1.75
CA HIS A 121 -13.05 8.12 -1.74
C HIS A 121 -13.32 7.17 -0.57
N LYS A 122 -12.85 5.94 -0.68
CA LYS A 122 -12.93 4.94 0.38
C LYS A 122 -11.74 5.07 1.32
N PHE A 123 -12.03 5.05 2.60
CA PHE A 123 -11.05 5.12 3.69
C PHE A 123 -11.10 3.85 4.53
N PHE A 124 -9.93 3.27 4.79
CA PHE A 124 -9.77 2.19 5.76
C PHE A 124 -9.59 2.78 7.16
N ARG A 125 -10.47 2.39 8.07
CA ARG A 125 -10.52 2.88 9.46
C ARG A 125 -9.45 2.20 10.31
N ILE A 126 -8.17 2.58 10.11
CA ILE A 126 -7.05 2.08 10.92
C ILE A 126 -7.23 2.40 12.39
N SER A 127 -7.87 3.51 12.72
CA SER A 127 -8.17 3.92 14.09
C SER A 127 -8.95 2.86 14.89
N ASP A 128 -9.77 2.02 14.24
CA ASP A 128 -10.44 0.89 14.90
C ASP A 128 -9.46 -0.17 15.43
N PHE A 129 -8.25 -0.19 14.93
CA PHE A 129 -7.22 -1.18 15.25
C PHE A 129 -6.16 -0.65 16.23
N GLN A 130 -6.37 0.51 16.86
CA GLN A 130 -5.41 1.16 17.74
C GLN A 130 -4.91 0.21 18.85
N ASP A 131 -5.81 -0.38 19.62
CA ASP A 131 -5.48 -1.28 20.74
C ASP A 131 -4.79 -2.56 20.23
N TYR A 132 -5.32 -3.14 19.17
CA TYR A 132 -4.72 -4.31 18.52
C TYR A 132 -3.28 -4.03 18.05
N LEU A 133 -3.04 -2.90 17.38
CA LEU A 133 -1.71 -2.52 16.88
C LEU A 133 -0.72 -2.25 18.02
N GLN A 134 -1.17 -1.71 19.15
CA GLN A 134 -0.33 -1.58 20.36
C GLN A 134 0.10 -2.94 20.90
N GLU A 135 -0.81 -3.92 20.97
CA GLU A 135 -0.47 -5.30 21.36
C GLU A 135 0.44 -5.96 20.32
N PHE A 136 0.14 -5.80 19.03
CA PHE A 136 0.93 -6.35 17.94
C PHE A 136 2.38 -5.87 17.99
N ILE A 137 2.63 -4.55 18.09
CA ILE A 137 3.99 -4.00 18.07
C ILE A 137 4.81 -4.42 19.31
N ASN A 138 4.16 -4.70 20.43
CA ASN A 138 4.83 -5.18 21.64
C ASN A 138 5.33 -6.62 21.50
N ARG A 139 4.61 -7.48 20.76
CA ARG A 139 5.01 -8.87 20.51
C ARG A 139 5.82 -9.05 19.22
N LEU A 140 5.86 -8.05 18.34
CA LEU A 140 6.58 -8.13 17.08
C LEU A 140 8.07 -8.33 17.31
N GLU A 141 8.63 -9.33 16.65
CA GLU A 141 10.07 -9.57 16.60
C GLU A 141 10.69 -8.79 15.41
N GLY A 142 12.02 -8.63 15.42
CA GLY A 142 12.73 -8.03 14.30
C GLY A 142 13.66 -6.89 14.68
N THR A 143 14.01 -6.06 13.69
CA THR A 143 14.96 -4.97 13.87
C THR A 143 14.38 -3.83 14.71
N THR A 144 15.26 -3.08 15.37
CA THR A 144 14.85 -2.01 16.30
C THR A 144 14.02 -0.92 15.60
N ASN A 145 14.38 -0.54 14.38
CA ASN A 145 13.65 0.45 13.59
C ASN A 145 12.25 -0.03 13.20
N ALA A 146 12.09 -1.31 12.87
CA ALA A 146 10.79 -1.92 12.53
C ALA A 146 9.81 -1.93 13.72
N LYS A 147 10.28 -1.71 14.94
CA LYS A 147 9.46 -1.68 16.16
C LYS A 147 9.29 -0.28 16.75
N ASN A 148 10.36 0.50 16.81
CA ASN A 148 10.32 1.79 17.50
C ASN A 148 9.57 2.85 16.69
N GLN A 149 9.81 2.93 15.39
CA GLN A 149 9.15 3.90 14.53
C GLN A 149 7.62 3.69 14.45
N PRO A 150 7.10 2.47 14.22
CA PRO A 150 5.66 2.22 14.29
C PRO A 150 5.06 2.49 15.66
N ARG A 151 5.78 2.21 16.75
CA ARG A 151 5.31 2.50 18.11
C ARG A 151 4.99 3.98 18.29
N GLU A 152 5.85 4.87 17.80
CA GLU A 152 5.62 6.33 17.88
C GLU A 152 4.34 6.73 17.12
N TRP A 153 4.08 6.13 15.95
CA TRP A 153 2.85 6.38 15.19
C TRP A 153 1.61 5.83 15.89
N ILE A 154 1.69 4.61 16.44
CA ILE A 154 0.58 3.94 17.12
C ILE A 154 0.26 4.61 18.45
N GLU A 155 1.24 5.10 19.22
CA GLU A 155 1.04 5.86 20.45
C GLU A 155 0.45 7.25 20.20
N GLY A 156 0.61 7.79 19.00
CA GLY A 156 -0.07 8.97 18.51
C GLY A 156 -1.52 8.70 18.10
N SER A 157 -2.09 9.61 17.34
CA SER A 157 -3.40 9.36 16.70
C SER A 157 -3.18 8.75 15.33
N LEU A 158 -3.63 7.50 15.14
CA LEU A 158 -3.65 6.87 13.83
C LEU A 158 -4.66 7.58 12.93
N LEU A 159 -4.21 8.00 11.76
CA LEU A 159 -5.07 8.58 10.73
C LEU A 159 -5.56 7.48 9.80
N ASP A 160 -6.88 7.50 9.52
CA ASP A 160 -7.48 6.56 8.58
C ASP A 160 -6.93 6.78 7.17
N TRP A 161 -6.77 5.69 6.42
CA TRP A 161 -6.10 5.73 5.13
C TRP A 161 -7.06 5.77 3.96
N CYS A 162 -6.80 6.68 3.02
CA CYS A 162 -7.46 6.70 1.72
C CYS A 162 -6.96 5.53 0.86
N ILE A 163 -7.80 4.52 0.70
CA ILE A 163 -7.48 3.26 0.00
C ILE A 163 -7.89 3.22 -1.46
N THR A 164 -8.36 4.33 -2.01
CA THR A 164 -8.73 4.41 -3.43
C THR A 164 -8.08 5.58 -4.14
N ARG A 165 -7.95 5.45 -5.45
CA ARG A 165 -7.47 6.50 -6.36
C ARG A 165 -8.36 6.57 -7.59
N ASN A 166 -8.41 7.73 -8.21
CA ASN A 166 -9.11 7.97 -9.47
C ASN A 166 -8.09 7.97 -10.61
N ILE A 167 -7.66 6.78 -11.02
CA ILE A 167 -6.69 6.54 -12.10
C ILE A 167 -7.13 5.34 -12.94
N ASP A 168 -6.62 5.25 -14.18
CA ASP A 168 -7.08 4.26 -15.17
C ASP A 168 -6.52 2.84 -14.97
N TRP A 169 -5.50 2.67 -14.12
CA TRP A 169 -4.84 1.37 -13.97
C TRP A 169 -4.68 0.99 -12.49
N GLY A 170 -5.25 -0.14 -12.14
CA GLY A 170 -5.25 -0.72 -10.81
C GLY A 170 -6.38 -1.72 -10.65
N ILE A 171 -6.50 -2.30 -9.47
CA ILE A 171 -7.61 -3.19 -9.13
C ILE A 171 -8.84 -2.33 -8.80
N SER A 172 -9.93 -2.49 -9.56
CA SER A 172 -11.18 -1.76 -9.28
C SER A 172 -11.70 -2.07 -7.88
N TYR A 173 -12.17 -1.03 -7.17
CA TYR A 173 -12.80 -1.20 -5.86
C TYR A 173 -13.98 -2.19 -5.96
N PRO A 174 -14.08 -3.17 -5.06
CA PRO A 174 -15.06 -4.26 -5.17
C PRO A 174 -16.46 -3.89 -4.63
N GLY A 175 -16.96 -2.71 -4.91
CA GLY A 175 -18.31 -2.26 -4.53
C GLY A 175 -19.44 -3.00 -5.24
N GLU A 176 -20.69 -2.72 -4.84
CA GLU A 176 -21.91 -3.26 -5.49
C GLU A 176 -22.19 -2.53 -6.80
N GLU A 177 -21.84 -1.25 -6.90
CA GLU A 177 -22.02 -0.42 -8.08
C GLU A 177 -20.70 -0.32 -8.87
N GLU A 178 -20.81 -0.11 -10.19
CA GLU A 178 -19.67 0.19 -11.03
C GLU A 178 -19.06 1.53 -10.61
N THR A 179 -17.75 1.53 -10.35
CA THR A 179 -17.03 2.70 -9.88
C THR A 179 -15.79 2.94 -10.73
N ASP A 180 -15.41 4.19 -10.91
CA ASP A 180 -14.17 4.62 -11.53
C ASP A 180 -12.98 4.61 -10.55
N LEU A 181 -13.21 4.17 -9.31
CA LEU A 181 -12.17 4.08 -8.28
C LEU A 181 -11.39 2.77 -8.40
N VAL A 182 -10.07 2.88 -8.38
CA VAL A 182 -9.17 1.75 -8.21
C VAL A 182 -8.56 1.77 -6.82
N LEU A 183 -8.16 0.60 -6.34
CA LEU A 183 -7.46 0.49 -5.06
C LEU A 183 -6.08 1.14 -5.13
N TYR A 184 -5.69 1.78 -4.04
CA TYR A 184 -4.35 2.33 -3.89
C TYR A 184 -3.32 1.20 -3.86
N VAL A 185 -2.19 1.40 -4.52
CA VAL A 185 -1.17 0.36 -4.76
C VAL A 185 -0.73 -0.39 -3.49
N TRP A 186 -0.68 0.26 -2.34
CA TRP A 186 -0.31 -0.41 -1.09
C TRP A 186 -1.39 -1.32 -0.51
N VAL A 187 -2.60 -1.32 -1.07
CA VAL A 187 -3.64 -2.30 -0.72
C VAL A 187 -3.37 -3.64 -1.41
N ASP A 188 -3.03 -3.63 -2.69
CA ASP A 188 -2.79 -4.83 -3.47
C ASP A 188 -1.33 -5.31 -3.41
N ALA A 189 -0.36 -4.42 -3.22
CA ALA A 189 1.04 -4.76 -3.13
C ALA A 189 1.36 -5.68 -1.94
N VAL A 190 0.75 -5.45 -0.78
CA VAL A 190 0.95 -6.32 0.39
C VAL A 190 0.18 -7.63 0.29
N VAL A 191 -0.92 -7.68 -0.44
CA VAL A 191 -1.67 -8.91 -0.71
C VAL A 191 -0.89 -9.85 -1.64
N GLU A 192 0.03 -9.33 -2.46
CA GLU A 192 0.89 -10.15 -3.32
C GLU A 192 1.70 -11.19 -2.54
N TYR A 193 2.02 -10.96 -1.28
CA TYR A 193 2.65 -11.97 -0.43
C TYR A 193 1.77 -13.22 -0.27
N ILE A 194 0.44 -13.03 -0.14
CA ILE A 194 -0.52 -14.14 -0.06
C ILE A 194 -0.70 -14.77 -1.44
N SER A 195 -0.89 -13.95 -2.48
CA SER A 195 -1.15 -14.44 -3.84
C SER A 195 0.03 -15.22 -4.39
N SER A 196 1.26 -14.73 -4.17
CA SER A 196 2.49 -15.44 -4.55
C SER A 196 2.61 -16.80 -3.85
N THR A 197 2.28 -16.85 -2.55
CA THR A 197 2.27 -18.09 -1.77
C THR A 197 1.20 -19.06 -2.28
N LYS A 198 0.01 -18.55 -2.61
CA LYS A 198 -1.07 -19.34 -3.19
C LYS A 198 -0.69 -19.91 -4.57
N GLN A 199 -0.11 -19.10 -5.43
CA GLN A 199 0.38 -19.56 -6.75
C GLN A 199 1.42 -20.68 -6.60
N TYR A 200 2.32 -20.56 -5.62
CA TYR A 200 3.25 -21.65 -5.31
C TYR A 200 2.51 -22.91 -4.89
N SER A 201 1.58 -22.80 -3.93
CA SER A 201 0.77 -23.92 -3.45
C SER A 201 -0.01 -24.60 -4.59
N ASP A 202 -0.66 -23.81 -5.47
CA ASP A 202 -1.41 -24.33 -6.61
C ASP A 202 -0.50 -25.11 -7.60
N ARG A 203 0.77 -24.68 -7.74
CA ARG A 203 1.74 -25.34 -8.62
C ARG A 203 2.31 -26.63 -8.06
N VAL A 204 2.62 -26.68 -6.75
CA VAL A 204 3.28 -27.86 -6.15
C VAL A 204 2.30 -28.83 -5.52
N GLY A 205 1.07 -28.40 -5.27
CA GLY A 205 0.03 -29.15 -4.58
C GLY A 205 -0.01 -28.88 -3.08
N SER A 206 -1.22 -28.84 -2.51
CA SER A 206 -1.45 -28.55 -1.09
C SER A 206 -0.83 -29.58 -0.12
N ASP A 207 -0.55 -30.79 -0.59
CA ASP A 207 0.15 -31.82 0.21
C ASP A 207 1.62 -31.45 0.46
N LEU A 208 2.25 -30.68 -0.43
CA LEU A 208 3.62 -30.21 -0.27
C LEU A 208 3.68 -28.84 0.43
N PHE A 209 2.75 -27.95 0.11
CA PHE A 209 2.65 -26.64 0.72
C PHE A 209 1.21 -26.13 0.68
N ASP A 210 0.60 -25.92 1.85
CA ASP A 210 -0.76 -25.39 2.01
C ASP A 210 -0.73 -23.92 2.39
N TRP A 211 -1.03 -23.05 1.42
CA TRP A 211 -1.04 -21.59 1.62
C TRP A 211 -2.08 -21.14 2.66
N GLU A 212 -3.24 -21.81 2.74
CA GLU A 212 -4.25 -21.45 3.74
C GLU A 212 -3.76 -21.78 5.16
N SER A 213 -3.06 -22.88 5.32
CA SER A 213 -2.43 -23.20 6.60
C SER A 213 -1.41 -22.14 7.00
N ALA A 214 -0.62 -21.65 6.04
CA ALA A 214 0.37 -20.61 6.28
C ALA A 214 -0.27 -19.27 6.64
N TRP A 215 -1.30 -18.84 5.91
CA TRP A 215 -1.86 -17.50 6.05
C TRP A 215 -3.13 -17.40 6.90
N LYS A 216 -3.82 -18.50 7.17
CA LYS A 216 -5.10 -18.49 7.93
C LYS A 216 -5.07 -19.32 9.22
N LYS A 217 -3.96 -20.00 9.55
CA LYS A 217 -3.89 -20.87 10.75
C LYS A 217 -2.63 -20.62 11.58
N ASN A 218 -1.52 -21.29 11.24
CA ASN A 218 -0.36 -21.39 12.11
C ASN A 218 0.96 -21.04 11.40
N GLY A 219 0.92 -20.33 10.28
CA GLY A 219 2.12 -19.95 9.57
C GLY A 219 2.94 -18.91 10.34
N GLU A 220 4.25 -19.00 10.22
CA GLU A 220 5.18 -18.00 10.72
C GLU A 220 5.60 -17.09 9.56
N ILE A 221 5.10 -15.88 9.55
CA ILE A 221 5.37 -14.91 8.49
C ILE A 221 6.46 -13.96 8.96
N ILE A 222 7.51 -13.85 8.16
CA ILE A 222 8.63 -12.94 8.40
C ILE A 222 8.79 -12.05 7.17
N HIS A 223 8.68 -10.74 7.36
CA HIS A 223 8.96 -9.77 6.31
C HIS A 223 10.39 -9.26 6.38
N VAL A 224 11.07 -9.26 5.23
CA VAL A 224 12.39 -8.63 5.05
C VAL A 224 12.19 -7.47 4.07
N ILE A 225 12.36 -6.23 4.54
CA ILE A 225 11.94 -5.02 3.83
C ILE A 225 12.97 -3.89 3.92
N GLY A 226 12.82 -2.86 3.09
CA GLY A 226 13.47 -1.57 3.25
C GLY A 226 12.82 -0.74 4.36
N ARG A 227 13.57 0.18 4.95
CA ARG A 227 13.07 1.05 6.03
C ARG A 227 11.96 2.01 5.57
N ASP A 228 11.92 2.34 4.32
CA ASP A 228 10.96 3.24 3.68
C ASP A 228 9.52 2.71 3.67
N ILE A 229 9.36 1.39 3.78
CA ILE A 229 8.05 0.73 3.76
C ILE A 229 7.64 0.13 5.12
N ILE A 230 8.31 0.53 6.22
CA ILE A 230 7.99 0.05 7.57
C ILE A 230 6.53 0.35 7.93
N GLN A 231 6.03 1.54 7.62
CA GLN A 231 4.65 1.93 7.96
C GLN A 231 3.63 0.97 7.33
N HIS A 232 3.82 0.60 6.08
CA HIS A 232 2.94 -0.32 5.37
C HIS A 232 2.93 -1.72 5.98
N HIS A 233 4.09 -2.21 6.44
CA HIS A 233 4.25 -3.59 6.94
C HIS A 233 4.01 -3.75 8.44
N ALA A 234 4.20 -2.68 9.23
CA ALA A 234 4.06 -2.74 10.69
C ALA A 234 2.80 -2.06 11.24
N VAL A 235 2.04 -1.33 10.39
CA VAL A 235 0.80 -0.67 10.79
C VAL A 235 -0.35 -1.09 9.86
N PHE A 236 -0.27 -0.72 8.58
CA PHE A 236 -1.35 -0.92 7.62
C PHE A 236 -1.65 -2.41 7.37
N TRP A 237 -0.63 -3.17 7.01
CA TRP A 237 -0.75 -4.59 6.68
C TRP A 237 -1.25 -5.47 7.84
N PRO A 238 -0.71 -5.37 9.07
CA PRO A 238 -1.24 -6.11 10.22
C PRO A 238 -2.71 -5.80 10.52
N ALA A 239 -3.13 -4.54 10.39
CA ALA A 239 -4.53 -4.16 10.57
C ALA A 239 -5.44 -4.80 9.51
N MET A 240 -5.02 -4.81 8.24
CA MET A 240 -5.75 -5.48 7.15
C MET A 240 -5.86 -6.99 7.38
N LEU A 241 -4.76 -7.65 7.74
CA LEU A 241 -4.73 -9.09 8.03
C LEU A 241 -5.65 -9.43 9.21
N HIS A 242 -5.55 -8.69 10.31
CA HIS A 242 -6.38 -8.89 11.49
C HIS A 242 -7.87 -8.72 11.17
N GLY A 243 -8.22 -7.62 10.50
CA GLY A 243 -9.60 -7.32 10.13
C GLY A 243 -10.21 -8.28 9.11
N SER A 244 -9.37 -9.01 8.35
CA SER A 244 -9.80 -9.98 7.34
C SER A 244 -9.57 -11.45 7.75
N GLY A 245 -9.09 -11.70 8.98
CA GLY A 245 -8.93 -13.05 9.54
C GLY A 245 -7.71 -13.82 9.00
N TYR A 246 -6.67 -13.11 8.58
CA TYR A 246 -5.40 -13.69 8.18
C TYR A 246 -4.37 -13.64 9.31
N THR A 247 -3.32 -14.47 9.18
CA THR A 247 -2.21 -14.52 10.13
C THR A 247 -1.30 -13.31 9.97
N GLU A 248 -1.01 -12.63 11.07
CA GLU A 248 -0.12 -11.47 11.09
C GLU A 248 1.36 -11.87 11.07
N PRO A 249 2.27 -10.96 10.68
CA PRO A 249 3.70 -11.21 10.74
C PRO A 249 4.19 -11.45 12.17
N ARG A 250 5.01 -12.49 12.36
CA ARG A 250 5.76 -12.70 13.60
C ARG A 250 6.93 -11.73 13.71
N ALA A 251 7.61 -11.46 12.59
CA ALA A 251 8.79 -10.61 12.59
C ALA A 251 8.86 -9.70 11.36
N ILE A 252 9.47 -8.53 11.55
CA ILE A 252 9.81 -7.59 10.47
C ILE A 252 11.29 -7.22 10.58
N MET A 253 12.06 -7.54 9.55
CA MET A 253 13.48 -7.23 9.41
C MET A 253 13.63 -6.06 8.43
N ALA A 254 13.75 -4.85 8.94
CA ALA A 254 13.91 -3.66 8.13
C ALA A 254 15.38 -3.27 7.98
N THR A 255 15.86 -3.22 6.73
CA THR A 255 17.23 -2.80 6.40
C THR A 255 17.29 -1.28 6.20
N GLY A 256 18.47 -0.68 6.49
CA GLY A 256 18.73 0.72 6.15
C GLY A 256 18.96 0.92 4.65
N PHE A 257 19.04 2.20 4.23
CA PHE A 257 19.46 2.52 2.87
C PHE A 257 20.93 2.17 2.66
N VAL A 258 21.24 1.67 1.46
CA VAL A 258 22.62 1.55 1.00
C VAL A 258 23.02 2.90 0.42
N ASN A 259 23.95 3.58 1.10
CA ASN A 259 24.54 4.82 0.60
C ASN A 259 25.78 4.47 -0.24
N LEU A 260 25.88 5.03 -1.45
CA LEU A 260 27.02 4.92 -2.34
C LEU A 260 28.01 6.06 -2.07
#